data_7c14eb3827ba448f859388d98abb36e3
#
_entry.id   7c14eb3827ba448f859388d98abb36e3
#
_cell.length_a   1.000
_cell.length_b   1.000
_cell.length_c   1.000
_cell.angle_alpha   90.00
_cell.angle_beta   90.00
_cell.angle_gamma   90.00
#
_symmetry.space_group_name_H-M   'P 1'
#
loop_
_entity.id
_entity.type
_entity.pdbx_description
1 polymer ?
#
loop_
_entity_poly.entity_id
_entity_poly.type
_entity_poly.pdbx_seq_one_letter_code
_entity_poly.pdbx_strand_id
1 'polypeptide(L)'
;MLKNRLFVVLGLVLLAAMVLTACGTPTAEVVKETVVVKETEVVVEEVIKTEVVTEIVEVVPTPVPSTRKGGWLDMIVIIEEPSADAAISRMEAGDIQAYFYTLARADILKTIQEGDTMNVHRSYGSYNELTFNPVGPTFEATGKLNPFSSAKVREAMNWLIDRNYIANEVTQGMAVGRLFAFSPYFAEASRYADLVAQWETFYSYNKDKATEVITAEMEAMGATKGADGKWMFNDEPVNIVLLIRTEDERRQIGDYVANELESIGFTCDRQYKPSAEASPIWTGNPNDGLWHIYTGGWVTTVVPRTEEDNFIDFYAPDGWPGNPLWDAYTNDPVYYEAAMKLYYREYTTLEERRELFAQVMPGSLLESQRVWTSNRASFTPYLKTVSVTGGLA
;
A
#
# COMPACT_ATOMS: atom_id res chain seq x y z
N MET A 1 10.13 -29.64 78.84
CA MET A 1 9.09 -28.96 78.04
C MET A 1 9.46 -27.52 77.63
N LEU A 2 10.39 -26.85 78.29
CA LEU A 2 10.76 -25.43 77.94
C LEU A 2 11.60 -25.30 76.65
N LYS A 3 12.51 -26.24 76.34
CA LYS A 3 13.39 -26.17 75.16
C LYS A 3 12.61 -26.20 73.82
N ASN A 4 11.56 -26.98 73.73
CA ASN A 4 10.79 -27.07 72.45
C ASN A 4 9.98 -25.79 72.14
N ARG A 5 9.55 -25.05 73.14
CA ARG A 5 8.84 -23.79 72.97
C ARG A 5 9.78 -22.66 72.49
N LEU A 6 11.01 -22.70 72.91
CA LEU A 6 12.04 -21.71 72.48
C LEU A 6 12.37 -21.84 70.98
N PHE A 7 12.46 -23.08 70.46
CA PHE A 7 12.70 -23.33 69.04
C PHE A 7 11.53 -22.95 68.15
N VAL A 8 10.28 -23.13 68.63
CA VAL A 8 9.08 -22.72 67.88
C VAL A 8 8.98 -21.19 67.81
N VAL A 9 9.27 -20.50 68.90
CA VAL A 9 9.31 -19.01 68.91
C VAL A 9 10.44 -18.46 68.02
N LEU A 10 11.61 -19.07 68.04
CA LEU A 10 12.72 -18.66 67.17
C LEU A 10 12.43 -18.92 65.72
N GLY A 11 11.74 -20.01 65.36
CA GLY A 11 11.29 -20.34 64.02
C GLY A 11 10.23 -19.35 63.49
N LEU A 12 9.29 -18.95 64.34
CA LEU A 12 8.28 -17.94 63.96
C LEU A 12 8.88 -16.54 63.77
N VAL A 13 9.88 -16.16 64.58
CA VAL A 13 10.56 -14.86 64.42
C VAL A 13 11.41 -14.85 63.14
N LEU A 14 12.06 -15.94 62.76
CA LEU A 14 12.82 -16.08 61.52
C LEU A 14 11.87 -16.06 60.29
N LEU A 15 10.71 -16.70 60.37
CA LEU A 15 9.71 -16.65 59.30
C LEU A 15 9.14 -15.23 59.13
N ALA A 16 8.85 -14.52 60.21
CA ALA A 16 8.40 -13.13 60.20
C ALA A 16 9.44 -12.18 59.62
N ALA A 17 10.75 -12.40 59.90
CA ALA A 17 11.85 -11.63 59.33
C ALA A 17 11.98 -11.85 57.82
N MET A 18 11.76 -13.07 57.30
CA MET A 18 11.81 -13.35 55.86
C MET A 18 10.63 -12.74 55.09
N VAL A 19 9.46 -12.61 55.71
CA VAL A 19 8.29 -11.98 55.08
C VAL A 19 8.45 -10.44 54.98
N LEU A 20 9.17 -9.81 55.89
CA LEU A 20 9.38 -8.37 55.90
C LEU A 20 10.48 -7.88 54.95
N THR A 21 11.29 -8.79 54.41
CA THR A 21 12.33 -8.41 53.39
C THR A 21 11.89 -8.57 51.95
N ALA A 22 10.64 -9.08 51.72
CA ALA A 22 10.15 -9.37 50.36
C ALA A 22 9.37 -8.22 49.67
N CYS A 23 9.22 -7.07 50.33
CA CYS A 23 8.51 -5.92 49.74
C CYS A 23 9.33 -4.63 49.75
N GLY A 24 10.51 -4.69 49.15
CA GLY A 24 11.28 -3.50 48.76
C GLY A 24 11.18 -3.33 47.24
N THR A 25 10.17 -2.60 46.76
CA THR A 25 10.18 -2.12 45.38
C THR A 25 11.40 -1.19 45.22
N PRO A 26 12.34 -1.47 44.32
CA PRO A 26 13.44 -0.53 44.09
C PRO A 26 12.84 0.77 43.56
N THR A 27 13.05 1.84 44.31
CA THR A 27 12.70 3.19 43.86
C THR A 27 13.65 3.53 42.72
N ALA A 28 13.14 3.83 41.56
CA ALA A 28 13.93 4.24 40.41
C ALA A 28 14.66 5.56 40.77
N GLU A 29 15.97 5.53 40.68
CA GLU A 29 16.77 6.72 40.87
C GLU A 29 16.71 7.57 39.62
N VAL A 30 16.22 8.80 39.73
CA VAL A 30 16.12 9.74 38.63
C VAL A 30 17.51 10.28 38.32
N VAL A 31 18.13 9.84 37.24
CA VAL A 31 19.36 10.39 36.71
C VAL A 31 19.05 11.64 35.88
N LYS A 32 19.51 12.79 36.32
CA LYS A 32 19.39 14.03 35.54
C LYS A 32 20.65 14.18 34.69
N GLU A 33 20.46 14.03 33.39
CA GLU A 33 21.52 14.30 32.41
C GLU A 33 21.27 15.65 31.74
N THR A 34 22.28 16.49 31.71
CA THR A 34 22.20 17.83 31.13
C THR A 34 22.71 17.76 29.69
N VAL A 35 21.80 17.86 28.71
CA VAL A 35 22.15 17.96 27.29
C VAL A 35 22.23 19.43 26.90
N VAL A 36 23.41 19.88 26.46
CA VAL A 36 23.62 21.25 25.96
C VAL A 36 23.41 21.24 24.45
N VAL A 37 22.29 21.80 23.98
CA VAL A 37 22.04 22.03 22.57
C VAL A 37 22.53 23.43 22.21
N LYS A 38 23.47 23.53 21.25
CA LYS A 38 23.88 24.80 20.65
C LYS A 38 23.11 25.03 19.38
N GLU A 39 22.23 26.00 19.38
CA GLU A 39 21.58 26.50 18.19
C GLU A 39 22.35 27.74 17.70
N THR A 40 22.72 27.76 16.42
CA THR A 40 23.42 28.89 15.80
C THR A 40 22.46 29.56 14.83
N GLU A 41 21.93 30.72 15.20
CA GLU A 41 21.16 31.57 14.30
C GLU A 41 22.10 32.51 13.56
N VAL A 42 22.07 32.49 12.21
CA VAL A 42 22.85 33.41 11.38
C VAL A 42 21.99 34.63 11.09
N VAL A 43 22.19 35.71 11.83
CA VAL A 43 21.67 37.04 11.50
C VAL A 43 22.76 37.81 10.79
N VAL A 44 22.45 38.31 9.61
CA VAL A 44 23.33 39.20 8.84
C VAL A 44 23.36 40.57 9.52
N GLU A 45 24.55 40.99 9.95
CA GLU A 45 24.95 42.21 10.63
C GLU A 45 24.73 42.31 12.15
N GLU A 46 25.88 42.27 12.81
CA GLU A 46 26.24 42.70 14.17
C GLU A 46 25.68 41.91 15.39
N VAL A 47 26.67 41.36 16.10
CA VAL A 47 26.59 40.79 17.46
C VAL A 47 25.98 39.39 17.55
N ILE A 48 26.86 38.39 17.59
CA ILE A 48 26.51 37.04 18.01
C ILE A 48 26.13 37.07 19.49
N LYS A 49 24.83 37.00 19.77
CA LYS A 49 24.34 36.65 21.11
C LYS A 49 24.15 35.14 21.14
N THR A 50 25.02 34.45 21.85
CA THR A 50 24.84 33.03 22.16
C THR A 50 23.92 32.94 23.38
N GLU A 51 22.67 32.62 23.19
CA GLU A 51 21.76 32.30 24.28
C GLU A 51 21.84 30.78 24.54
N VAL A 52 22.31 30.39 25.71
CA VAL A 52 22.34 28.97 26.10
C VAL A 52 21.00 28.64 26.73
N VAL A 53 20.13 28.02 25.97
CA VAL A 53 18.89 27.46 26.51
C VAL A 53 19.22 26.10 27.13
N THR A 54 19.10 26.01 28.43
CA THR A 54 19.25 24.74 29.15
C THR A 54 17.85 24.13 29.31
N GLU A 55 17.50 23.20 28.43
CA GLU A 55 16.31 22.38 28.59
C GLU A 55 16.64 21.18 29.48
N ILE A 56 15.97 21.06 30.61
CA ILE A 56 16.10 19.89 31.49
C ILE A 56 15.14 18.83 30.96
N VAL A 57 15.66 17.89 30.18
CA VAL A 57 14.89 16.71 29.75
C VAL A 57 14.92 15.70 30.88
N GLU A 58 13.79 15.45 31.48
CA GLU A 58 13.63 14.36 32.46
C GLU A 58 13.65 13.02 31.71
N VAL A 59 14.81 12.37 31.69
CA VAL A 59 14.94 11.02 31.13
C VAL A 59 14.37 10.03 32.14
N VAL A 60 13.19 9.52 31.85
CA VAL A 60 12.64 8.40 32.60
C VAL A 60 13.52 7.17 32.32
N PRO A 61 14.19 6.61 33.32
CA PRO A 61 15.06 5.47 33.09
C PRO A 61 14.26 4.29 32.53
N THR A 62 14.76 3.70 31.46
CA THR A 62 14.17 2.46 30.92
C THR A 62 14.10 1.44 32.05
N PRO A 63 12.95 0.85 32.35
CA PRO A 63 12.84 -0.13 33.43
C PRO A 63 13.82 -1.28 33.18
N VAL A 64 14.60 -1.62 34.18
CA VAL A 64 15.52 -2.75 34.12
C VAL A 64 14.74 -3.98 33.69
N PRO A 65 15.18 -4.73 32.67
CA PRO A 65 14.44 -5.91 32.21
C PRO A 65 14.18 -6.86 33.37
N SER A 66 12.93 -7.17 33.63
CA SER A 66 12.61 -8.17 34.64
C SER A 66 13.19 -9.51 34.19
N THR A 67 13.53 -10.36 35.13
CA THR A 67 13.98 -11.74 34.86
C THR A 67 12.85 -12.61 34.30
N ARG A 68 11.67 -12.04 34.05
CA ARG A 68 10.52 -12.71 33.47
C ARG A 68 10.83 -13.13 32.02
N LYS A 69 10.73 -14.43 31.76
CA LYS A 69 10.84 -15.03 30.43
C LYS A 69 9.43 -15.15 29.83
N GLY A 70 9.27 -14.66 28.58
CA GLY A 70 7.99 -14.73 27.88
C GLY A 70 7.28 -13.37 27.82
N GLY A 71 6.01 -13.38 27.43
CA GLY A 71 5.18 -12.19 27.31
C GLY A 71 4.90 -11.51 28.65
N TRP A 72 4.59 -10.22 28.61
CA TRP A 72 4.25 -9.42 29.79
C TRP A 72 2.81 -9.60 30.25
N LEU A 73 1.96 -10.19 29.38
CA LEU A 73 0.56 -10.49 29.70
C LEU A 73 0.44 -11.83 30.40
N ASP A 74 -0.41 -11.91 31.40
CA ASP A 74 -0.70 -13.16 32.13
C ASP A 74 -1.69 -14.03 31.35
N MET A 75 -2.61 -13.40 30.62
CA MET A 75 -3.62 -14.08 29.82
C MET A 75 -4.01 -13.24 28.59
N ILE A 76 -4.15 -13.89 27.46
CA ILE A 76 -4.74 -13.32 26.24
C ILE A 76 -6.00 -14.14 25.94
N VAL A 77 -7.15 -13.46 25.83
CA VAL A 77 -8.42 -14.08 25.44
C VAL A 77 -8.76 -13.62 24.04
N ILE A 78 -8.82 -14.55 23.09
CA ILE A 78 -9.20 -14.28 21.71
C ILE A 78 -10.66 -14.72 21.53
N ILE A 79 -11.48 -13.80 21.05
CA ILE A 79 -12.90 -14.02 20.79
C ILE A 79 -13.21 -13.66 19.33
N GLU A 80 -14.22 -14.27 18.77
CA GLU A 80 -14.73 -13.94 17.45
C GLU A 80 -15.71 -12.76 17.53
N GLU A 81 -15.53 -11.76 16.64
CA GLU A 81 -16.48 -10.66 16.43
C GLU A 81 -16.47 -10.31 14.93
N PRO A 82 -17.46 -10.79 14.16
CA PRO A 82 -17.50 -10.61 12.72
C PRO A 82 -17.93 -9.19 12.29
N SER A 83 -18.57 -8.43 13.20
CA SER A 83 -19.05 -7.08 12.91
C SER A 83 -18.05 -6.03 13.39
N ALA A 84 -17.50 -5.25 12.47
CA ALA A 84 -16.60 -4.13 12.81
C ALA A 84 -17.30 -3.08 13.71
N ASP A 85 -18.56 -2.75 13.42
CA ASP A 85 -19.31 -1.76 14.21
C ASP A 85 -19.57 -2.27 15.64
N ALA A 86 -19.90 -3.57 15.81
CA ALA A 86 -20.04 -4.20 17.12
C ALA A 86 -18.70 -4.22 17.87
N ALA A 87 -17.60 -4.52 17.17
CA ALA A 87 -16.25 -4.51 17.74
C ALA A 87 -15.89 -3.14 18.30
N ILE A 88 -16.12 -2.06 17.53
CA ILE A 88 -15.86 -0.69 17.97
C ILE A 88 -16.70 -0.34 19.22
N SER A 89 -18.00 -0.64 19.21
CA SER A 89 -18.87 -0.38 20.35
C SER A 89 -18.43 -1.15 21.62
N ARG A 90 -17.98 -2.38 21.48
CA ARG A 90 -17.43 -3.19 22.60
C ARG A 90 -16.08 -2.67 23.09
N MET A 91 -15.26 -2.11 22.18
CA MET A 91 -14.02 -1.43 22.58
C MET A 91 -14.31 -0.15 23.35
N GLU A 92 -15.29 0.65 22.93
CA GLU A 92 -15.74 1.84 23.67
C GLU A 92 -16.24 1.49 25.07
N ALA A 93 -16.94 0.36 25.20
CA ALA A 93 -17.39 -0.17 26.49
C ALA A 93 -16.25 -0.77 27.35
N GLY A 94 -15.07 -1.00 26.77
CA GLY A 94 -13.94 -1.64 27.46
C GLY A 94 -13.97 -3.17 27.50
N ASP A 95 -14.94 -3.81 26.83
CA ASP A 95 -15.12 -5.25 26.81
C ASP A 95 -13.99 -5.99 26.08
N ILE A 96 -13.47 -5.37 25.00
CA ILE A 96 -12.32 -5.86 24.23
C ILE A 96 -11.28 -4.75 24.09
N GLN A 97 -10.01 -5.13 24.10
CA GLN A 97 -8.92 -4.17 24.14
C GLN A 97 -8.28 -3.89 22.77
N ALA A 98 -8.41 -4.82 21.82
CA ALA A 98 -7.92 -4.67 20.46
C ALA A 98 -8.78 -5.51 19.50
N TYR A 99 -8.96 -5.00 18.28
CA TYR A 99 -9.64 -5.72 17.21
C TYR A 99 -8.66 -5.97 16.08
N PHE A 100 -8.15 -7.19 15.97
CA PHE A 100 -7.07 -7.54 15.05
C PHE A 100 -7.50 -7.76 13.59
N TYR A 101 -8.78 -7.61 13.29
CA TYR A 101 -9.22 -7.58 11.90
C TYR A 101 -8.89 -6.21 11.28
N THR A 102 -8.17 -6.24 10.18
CA THR A 102 -7.72 -5.02 9.50
C THR A 102 -8.90 -4.32 8.80
N LEU A 103 -9.16 -3.09 9.16
CA LEU A 103 -10.25 -2.28 8.65
C LEU A 103 -9.76 -1.28 7.58
N ALA A 104 -10.61 -1.02 6.57
CA ALA A 104 -10.41 0.00 5.55
C ALA A 104 -11.65 0.90 5.42
N ARG A 105 -12.30 1.23 6.55
CA ARG A 105 -13.53 2.01 6.63
C ARG A 105 -13.25 3.42 7.16
N ALA A 106 -13.40 4.43 6.30
CA ALA A 106 -13.15 5.84 6.62
C ALA A 106 -14.06 6.36 7.75
N ASP A 107 -15.33 5.95 7.78
CA ASP A 107 -16.30 6.34 8.81
C ASP A 107 -15.89 5.84 10.20
N ILE A 108 -15.46 4.58 10.32
CA ILE A 108 -14.93 4.04 11.57
C ILE A 108 -13.65 4.76 11.98
N LEU A 109 -12.73 4.97 11.04
CA LEU A 109 -11.49 5.70 11.33
C LEU A 109 -11.77 7.09 11.88
N LYS A 110 -12.70 7.82 11.28
CA LYS A 110 -13.13 9.12 11.73
C LYS A 110 -13.70 9.08 13.15
N THR A 111 -14.59 8.13 13.43
CA THR A 111 -15.16 7.93 14.79
C THR A 111 -14.06 7.72 15.84
N ILE A 112 -13.05 6.89 15.52
CA ILE A 112 -11.93 6.64 16.42
C ILE A 112 -11.08 7.90 16.62
N GLN A 113 -10.82 8.67 15.54
CA GLN A 113 -10.02 9.90 15.62
C GLN A 113 -10.69 11.04 16.38
N GLU A 114 -12.02 11.12 16.33
CA GLU A 114 -12.82 12.09 17.08
C GLU A 114 -13.03 11.68 18.54
N GLY A 115 -12.79 10.40 18.87
CA GLY A 115 -12.93 9.84 20.22
C GLY A 115 -11.63 9.84 21.03
N ASP A 116 -11.78 9.64 22.35
CA ASP A 116 -10.66 9.67 23.30
C ASP A 116 -10.23 8.29 23.82
N THR A 117 -10.90 7.22 23.43
CA THR A 117 -10.72 5.87 24.02
C THR A 117 -9.75 4.98 23.25
N MET A 118 -9.64 5.17 21.94
CA MET A 118 -8.92 4.28 21.04
C MET A 118 -7.76 4.98 20.31
N ASN A 119 -6.80 4.17 19.90
CA ASN A 119 -5.78 4.47 18.89
C ASN A 119 -5.91 3.51 17.71
N VAL A 120 -5.19 3.79 16.63
CA VAL A 120 -5.09 2.91 15.46
C VAL A 120 -3.63 2.64 15.12
N HIS A 121 -3.34 1.41 14.75
CA HIS A 121 -2.12 1.07 14.02
C HIS A 121 -2.46 1.04 12.52
N ARG A 122 -1.73 1.81 11.70
CA ARG A 122 -1.96 1.89 10.24
C ARG A 122 -1.02 0.95 9.50
N SER A 123 -1.53 0.35 8.43
CA SER A 123 -0.81 -0.46 7.47
C SER A 123 -1.09 0.04 6.05
N TYR A 124 -0.10 -0.08 5.16
CA TYR A 124 -0.17 0.41 3.77
C TYR A 124 0.22 -0.68 2.76
N GLY A 125 -0.03 -1.93 3.11
CA GLY A 125 0.44 -3.08 2.33
C GLY A 125 -0.42 -3.47 1.13
N SER A 126 -1.65 -2.95 1.00
CA SER A 126 -2.55 -3.29 -0.11
C SER A 126 -2.56 -2.19 -1.16
N TYR A 127 -2.73 -2.58 -2.43
CA TYR A 127 -2.77 -1.64 -3.54
C TYR A 127 -3.59 -2.16 -4.71
N ASN A 128 -4.13 -1.25 -5.52
CA ASN A 128 -4.99 -1.56 -6.66
C ASN A 128 -4.37 -1.08 -7.97
N GLU A 129 -4.71 -1.78 -9.03
CA GLU A 129 -4.24 -1.48 -10.37
C GLU A 129 -5.28 -1.87 -11.45
N LEU A 130 -5.02 -1.45 -12.67
CA LEU A 130 -5.68 -1.92 -13.88
C LEU A 130 -4.70 -2.80 -14.63
N THR A 131 -5.03 -4.07 -14.79
CA THR A 131 -4.31 -4.99 -15.68
C THR A 131 -4.93 -4.92 -17.07
N PHE A 132 -4.11 -4.80 -18.09
CA PHE A 132 -4.57 -4.80 -19.48
C PHE A 132 -4.30 -6.12 -20.18
N ASN A 133 -5.19 -6.51 -21.06
CA ASN A 133 -4.95 -7.61 -22.00
C ASN A 133 -4.09 -7.08 -23.17
N PRO A 134 -2.85 -7.55 -23.36
CA PRO A 134 -1.92 -6.96 -24.35
C PRO A 134 -2.09 -7.54 -25.76
N VAL A 135 -2.93 -8.56 -25.92
CA VAL A 135 -3.04 -9.31 -27.19
C VAL A 135 -3.80 -8.53 -28.24
N GLY A 136 -3.35 -8.54 -29.46
CA GLY A 136 -4.10 -7.90 -30.55
C GLY A 136 -3.31 -7.58 -31.80
N PRO A 137 -3.78 -6.65 -32.66
CA PRO A 137 -4.84 -5.65 -32.41
C PRO A 137 -6.27 -6.21 -32.32
N THR A 138 -6.51 -7.42 -32.80
CA THR A 138 -7.80 -8.11 -32.66
C THR A 138 -7.60 -9.43 -31.93
N PHE A 139 -8.58 -9.81 -31.13
CA PHE A 139 -8.57 -11.13 -30.48
C PHE A 139 -8.83 -12.23 -31.50
N GLU A 140 -8.02 -13.28 -31.47
CA GLU A 140 -8.15 -14.40 -32.42
C GLU A 140 -9.51 -15.10 -32.32
N ALA A 141 -10.02 -15.30 -31.11
CA ALA A 141 -11.27 -16.03 -30.88
C ALA A 141 -12.51 -15.24 -31.28
N THR A 142 -12.47 -13.91 -31.26
CA THR A 142 -13.68 -13.07 -31.45
C THR A 142 -13.61 -12.12 -32.62
N GLY A 143 -12.44 -11.85 -33.18
CA GLY A 143 -12.19 -10.83 -34.20
C GLY A 143 -12.42 -9.39 -33.73
N LYS A 144 -12.73 -9.17 -32.46
CA LYS A 144 -12.96 -7.84 -31.88
C LYS A 144 -11.66 -7.08 -31.69
N LEU A 145 -11.72 -5.76 -31.92
CA LEU A 145 -10.58 -4.88 -31.67
C LEU A 145 -10.24 -4.81 -30.18
N ASN A 146 -8.96 -4.94 -29.87
CA ASN A 146 -8.42 -4.66 -28.54
C ASN A 146 -7.52 -3.43 -28.59
N PRO A 147 -7.99 -2.25 -28.16
CA PRO A 147 -7.18 -1.04 -28.13
C PRO A 147 -5.94 -1.17 -27.24
N PHE A 148 -6.03 -1.97 -26.18
CA PHE A 148 -4.95 -2.15 -25.20
C PHE A 148 -3.81 -3.07 -25.68
N SER A 149 -3.89 -3.57 -26.92
CA SER A 149 -2.71 -4.14 -27.59
C SER A 149 -1.64 -3.08 -27.87
N SER A 150 -2.03 -1.80 -28.08
CA SER A 150 -1.09 -0.69 -28.18
C SER A 150 -0.55 -0.27 -26.81
N ALA A 151 0.78 -0.26 -26.67
CA ALA A 151 1.44 0.29 -25.49
C ALA A 151 1.06 1.76 -25.25
N LYS A 152 0.90 2.54 -26.32
CA LYS A 152 0.53 3.96 -26.23
C LYS A 152 -0.89 4.16 -25.67
N VAL A 153 -1.83 3.28 -26.03
CA VAL A 153 -3.18 3.33 -25.43
C VAL A 153 -3.10 2.98 -23.94
N ARG A 154 -2.31 1.97 -23.57
CA ARG A 154 -2.08 1.64 -22.15
C ARG A 154 -1.37 2.78 -21.42
N GLU A 155 -0.34 3.37 -22.00
CA GLU A 155 0.34 4.54 -21.44
C GLU A 155 -0.63 5.71 -21.23
N ALA A 156 -1.50 5.99 -22.21
CA ALA A 156 -2.48 7.08 -22.13
C ALA A 156 -3.46 6.92 -20.95
N MET A 157 -3.71 5.72 -20.50
CA MET A 157 -4.51 5.48 -19.29
C MET A 157 -3.89 6.11 -18.04
N ASN A 158 -2.58 6.32 -17.98
CA ASN A 158 -1.96 7.03 -16.85
C ASN A 158 -2.39 8.50 -16.78
N TRP A 159 -2.66 9.16 -17.91
CA TRP A 159 -3.22 10.52 -17.95
C TRP A 159 -4.75 10.53 -17.82
N LEU A 160 -5.44 9.46 -18.23
CA LEU A 160 -6.90 9.38 -18.17
C LEU A 160 -7.41 9.15 -16.74
N ILE A 161 -6.65 8.43 -15.92
CA ILE A 161 -7.08 8.05 -14.57
C ILE A 161 -6.61 9.08 -13.55
N ASP A 162 -7.58 9.77 -12.93
CA ASP A 162 -7.33 10.68 -11.82
C ASP A 162 -7.16 9.91 -10.51
N ARG A 163 -5.91 9.71 -10.10
CA ARG A 163 -5.55 9.04 -8.86
C ARG A 163 -5.97 9.81 -7.61
N ASN A 164 -6.07 11.14 -7.71
CA ASN A 164 -6.54 11.96 -6.60
C ASN A 164 -8.06 11.80 -6.40
N TYR A 165 -8.82 11.69 -7.49
CA TYR A 165 -10.24 11.35 -7.42
C TYR A 165 -10.45 9.99 -6.75
N ILE A 166 -9.68 8.97 -7.14
CA ILE A 166 -9.76 7.64 -6.51
C ILE A 166 -9.43 7.73 -5.02
N ALA A 167 -8.36 8.45 -4.65
CA ALA A 167 -7.94 8.57 -3.26
C ALA A 167 -8.94 9.32 -2.38
N ASN A 168 -9.50 10.42 -2.88
CA ASN A 168 -10.33 11.30 -2.08
C ASN A 168 -11.82 10.94 -2.14
N GLU A 169 -12.35 10.61 -3.33
CA GLU A 169 -13.79 10.38 -3.51
C GLU A 169 -14.15 8.90 -3.40
N VAL A 170 -13.40 8.02 -4.11
CA VAL A 170 -13.72 6.59 -4.07
C VAL A 170 -13.36 5.97 -2.73
N THR A 171 -12.15 6.25 -2.22
CA THR A 171 -11.67 5.65 -0.96
C THR A 171 -11.83 6.56 0.26
N GLN A 172 -12.40 7.77 0.09
CA GLN A 172 -12.64 8.73 1.16
C GLN A 172 -11.39 9.02 2.01
N GLY A 173 -10.23 9.15 1.35
CA GLY A 173 -8.94 9.38 2.02
C GLY A 173 -8.28 8.13 2.62
N MET A 174 -8.84 6.93 2.39
CA MET A 174 -8.25 5.66 2.84
C MET A 174 -7.22 5.10 1.84
N ALA A 175 -6.81 5.88 0.86
CA ALA A 175 -5.72 5.54 -0.05
C ALA A 175 -4.94 6.79 -0.45
N VAL A 176 -3.78 6.58 -1.05
CA VAL A 176 -3.03 7.60 -1.80
C VAL A 176 -2.84 7.12 -3.23
N GLY A 177 -2.65 8.04 -4.16
CA GLY A 177 -2.32 7.71 -5.54
C GLY A 177 -1.04 6.87 -5.61
N ARG A 178 -0.97 5.94 -6.55
CA ARG A 178 0.22 5.12 -6.83
C ARG A 178 0.49 5.12 -8.32
N LEU A 179 1.70 5.51 -8.72
CA LEU A 179 2.11 5.56 -10.14
C LEU A 179 3.00 4.37 -10.52
N PHE A 180 3.81 3.86 -9.59
CA PHE A 180 4.82 2.84 -9.87
C PHE A 180 4.50 1.49 -9.24
N ALA A 181 5.21 0.46 -9.69
CA ALA A 181 5.15 -0.88 -9.13
C ALA A 181 5.57 -0.96 -7.66
N PHE A 182 6.36 -0.01 -7.16
CA PHE A 182 6.73 0.10 -5.75
C PHE A 182 5.82 1.04 -4.97
N SER A 183 5.72 0.83 -3.67
CA SER A 183 4.86 1.60 -2.77
C SER A 183 5.40 3.01 -2.53
N PRO A 184 4.54 4.05 -2.52
CA PRO A 184 4.93 5.40 -2.14
C PRO A 184 5.39 5.53 -0.66
N TYR A 185 5.16 4.50 0.16
CA TYR A 185 5.54 4.46 1.57
C TYR A 185 6.85 3.71 1.84
N PHE A 186 7.45 3.10 0.83
CA PHE A 186 8.66 2.30 1.00
C PHE A 186 9.94 3.08 0.65
N ALA A 187 11.07 2.46 0.94
CA ALA A 187 12.38 3.10 0.83
C ALA A 187 12.71 3.60 -0.59
N GLU A 188 12.21 2.92 -1.62
CA GLU A 188 12.41 3.30 -3.02
C GLU A 188 11.82 4.67 -3.32
N ALA A 189 10.60 4.95 -2.88
CA ALA A 189 9.95 6.23 -3.11
C ALA A 189 10.72 7.40 -2.47
N SER A 190 11.23 7.21 -1.26
CA SER A 190 12.05 8.23 -0.58
C SER A 190 13.43 8.36 -1.20
N ARG A 191 14.06 7.24 -1.58
CA ARG A 191 15.41 7.22 -2.14
C ARG A 191 15.49 7.86 -3.53
N TYR A 192 14.43 7.71 -4.31
CA TYR A 192 14.32 8.22 -5.68
C TYR A 192 13.22 9.29 -5.81
N ALA A 193 13.02 10.08 -4.75
CA ALA A 193 11.93 11.06 -4.67
C ALA A 193 11.93 12.08 -5.81
N ASP A 194 13.09 12.45 -6.32
CA ASP A 194 13.24 13.34 -7.47
C ASP A 194 12.75 12.69 -8.77
N LEU A 195 13.08 11.42 -9.03
CA LEU A 195 12.58 10.67 -10.19
C LEU A 195 11.06 10.43 -10.05
N VAL A 196 10.59 10.08 -8.86
CA VAL A 196 9.14 9.92 -8.59
C VAL A 196 8.40 11.21 -8.91
N ALA A 197 8.82 12.35 -8.35
CA ALA A 197 8.17 13.63 -8.55
C ALA A 197 8.18 14.07 -10.03
N GLN A 198 9.26 13.80 -10.76
CA GLN A 198 9.36 14.06 -12.19
C GLN A 198 8.25 13.34 -12.96
N TRP A 199 8.10 12.03 -12.74
CA TRP A 199 7.14 11.22 -13.48
C TRP A 199 5.70 11.39 -12.98
N GLU A 200 5.46 11.63 -11.69
CA GLU A 200 4.14 12.01 -11.19
C GLU A 200 3.65 13.33 -11.78
N THR A 201 4.57 14.29 -12.01
CA THR A 201 4.26 15.54 -12.69
C THR A 201 3.92 15.30 -14.16
N PHE A 202 4.72 14.48 -14.87
CA PHE A 202 4.52 14.18 -16.28
C PHE A 202 3.22 13.40 -16.54
N TYR A 203 2.90 12.41 -15.69
CA TYR A 203 1.67 11.61 -15.77
C TYR A 203 0.55 12.11 -14.84
N SER A 204 0.57 13.40 -14.51
CA SER A 204 -0.58 14.02 -13.84
C SER A 204 -1.83 13.90 -14.70
N TYR A 205 -3.00 13.78 -14.05
CA TYR A 205 -4.28 13.68 -14.74
C TYR A 205 -4.43 14.74 -15.82
N ASN A 206 -4.66 14.31 -17.05
CA ASN A 206 -4.84 15.15 -18.24
C ASN A 206 -5.68 14.41 -19.28
N LYS A 207 -7.00 14.53 -19.16
CA LYS A 207 -7.96 13.85 -20.02
C LYS A 207 -7.83 14.23 -21.48
N ASP A 208 -7.52 15.50 -21.77
CA ASP A 208 -7.37 15.99 -23.16
C ASP A 208 -6.19 15.31 -23.83
N LYS A 209 -5.02 15.25 -23.15
CA LYS A 209 -3.84 14.54 -23.64
C LYS A 209 -4.09 13.04 -23.82
N ALA A 210 -4.77 12.40 -22.87
CA ALA A 210 -5.15 10.98 -22.98
C ALA A 210 -6.05 10.75 -24.22
N THR A 211 -7.04 11.62 -24.41
CA THR A 211 -7.96 11.55 -25.54
C THR A 211 -7.25 11.73 -26.87
N GLU A 212 -6.32 12.66 -26.97
CA GLU A 212 -5.50 12.88 -28.17
C GLU A 212 -4.72 11.62 -28.56
N VAL A 213 -3.98 11.05 -27.60
CA VAL A 213 -3.16 9.85 -27.85
C VAL A 213 -4.03 8.65 -28.21
N ILE A 214 -5.11 8.41 -27.45
CA ILE A 214 -6.03 7.30 -27.71
C ILE A 214 -6.70 7.47 -29.09
N THR A 215 -7.10 8.68 -29.44
CA THR A 215 -7.71 8.95 -30.75
C THR A 215 -6.75 8.58 -31.88
N ALA A 216 -5.51 9.06 -31.84
CA ALA A 216 -4.51 8.76 -32.84
C ALA A 216 -4.25 7.24 -33.01
N GLU A 217 -4.16 6.52 -31.90
CA GLU A 217 -3.94 5.06 -31.92
C GLU A 217 -5.18 4.30 -32.44
N MET A 218 -6.39 4.71 -32.04
CA MET A 218 -7.63 4.10 -32.54
C MET A 218 -7.76 4.26 -34.06
N GLU A 219 -7.48 5.46 -34.60
CA GLU A 219 -7.47 5.72 -36.04
C GLU A 219 -6.38 4.90 -36.75
N ALA A 220 -5.19 4.77 -36.17
CA ALA A 220 -4.12 3.93 -36.70
C ALA A 220 -4.49 2.43 -36.75
N MET A 221 -5.34 1.97 -35.83
CA MET A 221 -5.90 0.61 -35.84
C MET A 221 -7.05 0.44 -36.84
N GLY A 222 -7.47 1.50 -37.53
CA GLY A 222 -8.55 1.47 -38.49
C GLY A 222 -9.95 1.67 -37.86
N ALA A 223 -10.02 2.07 -36.60
CA ALA A 223 -11.30 2.45 -36.00
C ALA A 223 -11.70 3.89 -36.40
N THR A 224 -12.98 4.16 -36.43
CA THR A 224 -13.55 5.48 -36.78
C THR A 224 -14.61 5.88 -35.76
N LYS A 225 -14.93 7.18 -35.67
CA LYS A 225 -16.06 7.62 -34.85
C LYS A 225 -17.34 7.61 -35.65
N GLY A 226 -18.38 6.94 -35.11
CA GLY A 226 -19.74 6.99 -35.62
C GLY A 226 -20.40 8.37 -35.43
N ALA A 227 -21.60 8.54 -36.00
CA ALA A 227 -22.37 9.79 -35.90
C ALA A 227 -22.75 10.14 -34.44
N ASP A 228 -22.81 9.17 -33.55
CA ASP A 228 -23.05 9.32 -32.10
C ASP A 228 -21.79 9.57 -31.30
N GLY A 229 -20.62 9.71 -31.99
CA GLY A 229 -19.32 9.90 -31.33
C GLY A 229 -18.66 8.64 -30.74
N LYS A 230 -19.30 7.47 -30.94
CA LYS A 230 -18.74 6.19 -30.46
C LYS A 230 -17.68 5.65 -31.42
N TRP A 231 -16.69 4.95 -30.86
CA TRP A 231 -15.71 4.22 -31.65
C TRP A 231 -16.33 3.01 -32.33
N MET A 232 -16.09 2.89 -33.64
CA MET A 232 -16.58 1.80 -34.49
C MET A 232 -15.37 1.10 -35.12
N PHE A 233 -15.46 -0.21 -35.24
CA PHE A 233 -14.48 -1.03 -35.97
C PHE A 233 -15.24 -2.13 -36.73
N ASN A 234 -15.01 -2.26 -38.06
CA ASN A 234 -15.76 -3.18 -38.92
C ASN A 234 -17.31 -3.04 -38.79
N ASP A 235 -17.80 -1.80 -38.74
CA ASP A 235 -19.20 -1.44 -38.58
C ASP A 235 -19.83 -1.84 -37.23
N GLU A 236 -19.03 -2.28 -36.26
CA GLU A 236 -19.48 -2.59 -34.89
C GLU A 236 -18.91 -1.61 -33.88
N PRO A 237 -19.64 -1.27 -32.79
CA PRO A 237 -19.10 -0.48 -31.71
C PRO A 237 -17.91 -1.19 -31.05
N VAL A 238 -16.84 -0.43 -30.78
CA VAL A 238 -15.71 -0.93 -29.98
C VAL A 238 -16.14 -1.02 -28.51
N ASN A 239 -16.40 -2.25 -28.08
CA ASN A 239 -16.90 -2.53 -26.74
C ASN A 239 -15.76 -3.04 -25.84
N ILE A 240 -15.44 -2.27 -24.80
CA ILE A 240 -14.43 -2.61 -23.81
C ILE A 240 -15.05 -3.45 -22.69
N VAL A 241 -14.62 -4.68 -22.55
CA VAL A 241 -15.04 -5.56 -21.45
C VAL A 241 -14.15 -5.27 -20.23
N LEU A 242 -14.76 -4.71 -19.18
CA LEU A 242 -14.12 -4.49 -17.90
C LEU A 242 -14.49 -5.62 -16.94
N LEU A 243 -13.52 -6.41 -16.53
CA LEU A 243 -13.68 -7.43 -15.51
C LEU A 243 -13.46 -6.79 -14.13
N ILE A 244 -14.55 -6.51 -13.44
CA ILE A 244 -14.59 -5.67 -12.24
C ILE A 244 -14.77 -6.53 -10.98
N ARG A 245 -13.82 -6.46 -10.06
CA ARG A 245 -13.89 -7.11 -8.74
C ARG A 245 -14.94 -6.44 -7.85
N THR A 246 -15.62 -7.24 -7.02
CA THR A 246 -16.79 -6.77 -6.25
C THR A 246 -16.59 -6.69 -4.75
N GLU A 247 -15.47 -7.20 -4.22
CA GLU A 247 -15.26 -7.36 -2.79
C GLU A 247 -14.91 -6.06 -2.05
N ASP A 248 -14.42 -5.06 -2.77
CA ASP A 248 -13.92 -3.82 -2.19
C ASP A 248 -14.10 -2.63 -3.16
N GLU A 249 -13.34 -1.55 -2.93
CA GLU A 249 -13.38 -0.31 -3.73
C GLU A 249 -13.06 -0.51 -5.23
N ARG A 250 -12.51 -1.66 -5.63
CA ARG A 250 -12.27 -1.97 -7.05
C ARG A 250 -13.55 -1.95 -7.88
N ARG A 251 -14.71 -2.15 -7.24
CA ARG A 251 -16.00 -1.97 -7.90
C ARG A 251 -16.19 -0.51 -8.34
N GLN A 252 -16.01 0.44 -7.43
CA GLN A 252 -16.17 1.86 -7.75
C GLN A 252 -15.05 2.36 -8.67
N ILE A 253 -13.82 1.85 -8.51
CA ILE A 253 -12.72 2.14 -9.44
C ILE A 253 -13.05 1.66 -10.85
N GLY A 254 -13.59 0.45 -11.01
CA GLY A 254 -14.02 -0.08 -12.31
C GLY A 254 -15.14 0.75 -12.94
N ASP A 255 -16.12 1.18 -12.16
CA ASP A 255 -17.20 2.07 -12.63
C ASP A 255 -16.63 3.43 -13.07
N TYR A 256 -15.72 4.00 -12.31
CA TYR A 256 -15.04 5.25 -12.67
C TYR A 256 -14.27 5.11 -13.99
N VAL A 257 -13.46 4.07 -14.14
CA VAL A 257 -12.69 3.79 -15.36
C VAL A 257 -13.60 3.62 -16.57
N ALA A 258 -14.69 2.89 -16.42
CA ALA A 258 -15.66 2.71 -17.49
C ALA A 258 -16.31 4.05 -17.91
N ASN A 259 -16.67 4.91 -16.94
CA ASN A 259 -17.22 6.24 -17.20
C ASN A 259 -16.21 7.12 -17.96
N GLU A 260 -14.93 7.08 -17.59
CA GLU A 260 -13.88 7.83 -18.30
C GLU A 260 -13.72 7.33 -19.74
N LEU A 261 -13.71 6.03 -19.98
CA LEU A 261 -13.64 5.45 -21.32
C LEU A 261 -14.89 5.78 -22.16
N GLU A 262 -16.08 5.70 -21.57
CA GLU A 262 -17.34 6.07 -22.26
C GLU A 262 -17.37 7.55 -22.65
N SER A 263 -16.80 8.42 -21.82
CA SER A 263 -16.72 9.86 -22.08
C SER A 263 -15.85 10.24 -23.28
N ILE A 264 -14.93 9.34 -23.69
CA ILE A 264 -14.06 9.53 -24.87
C ILE A 264 -14.50 8.69 -26.08
N GLY A 265 -15.66 8.03 -25.97
CA GLY A 265 -16.35 7.39 -27.10
C GLY A 265 -16.33 5.86 -27.12
N PHE A 266 -15.79 5.17 -26.13
CA PHE A 266 -15.93 3.73 -26.06
C PHE A 266 -17.33 3.30 -25.60
N THR A 267 -17.66 2.05 -25.84
CA THR A 267 -18.75 1.35 -25.16
C THR A 267 -18.15 0.42 -24.14
N CYS A 268 -18.73 0.32 -22.95
CA CYS A 268 -18.17 -0.48 -21.86
C CYS A 268 -19.16 -1.56 -21.38
N ASP A 269 -18.69 -2.80 -21.36
CA ASP A 269 -19.36 -3.93 -20.71
C ASP A 269 -18.74 -4.16 -19.33
N ARG A 270 -19.48 -3.82 -18.27
CA ARG A 270 -19.05 -3.94 -16.88
C ARG A 270 -19.40 -5.32 -16.34
N GLN A 271 -18.43 -6.20 -16.28
CA GLN A 271 -18.60 -7.55 -15.74
C GLN A 271 -18.17 -7.61 -14.27
N TYR A 272 -19.14 -7.52 -13.37
CA TYR A 272 -18.93 -7.58 -11.93
C TYR A 272 -18.78 -9.03 -11.47
N LYS A 273 -17.61 -9.38 -10.93
CA LYS A 273 -17.30 -10.73 -10.50
C LYS A 273 -16.49 -10.76 -9.19
N PRO A 274 -16.82 -11.68 -8.28
CA PRO A 274 -15.95 -11.98 -7.15
C PRO A 274 -14.66 -12.67 -7.62
N SER A 275 -13.65 -12.72 -6.74
CA SER A 275 -12.34 -13.29 -7.04
C SER A 275 -12.40 -14.68 -7.68
N ALA A 276 -13.20 -15.56 -7.11
CA ALA A 276 -13.32 -16.95 -7.57
C ALA A 276 -13.78 -17.08 -9.01
N GLU A 277 -14.59 -16.14 -9.50
CA GLU A 277 -15.09 -16.11 -10.88
C GLU A 277 -14.17 -15.30 -11.81
N ALA A 278 -13.58 -14.21 -11.33
CA ALA A 278 -12.72 -13.34 -12.13
C ALA A 278 -11.35 -13.96 -12.40
N SER A 279 -10.78 -14.66 -11.41
CA SER A 279 -9.41 -15.17 -11.50
C SER A 279 -9.19 -16.14 -12.66
N PRO A 280 -10.03 -17.15 -12.91
CA PRO A 280 -9.86 -18.05 -14.05
C PRO A 280 -9.95 -17.34 -15.41
N ILE A 281 -10.63 -16.17 -15.47
CA ILE A 281 -10.80 -15.40 -16.71
C ILE A 281 -9.53 -14.62 -17.03
N TRP A 282 -9.04 -13.81 -16.09
CA TRP A 282 -7.89 -12.93 -16.37
C TRP A 282 -6.55 -13.66 -16.38
N THR A 283 -6.44 -14.82 -15.69
CA THR A 283 -5.24 -15.69 -15.75
C THR A 283 -5.33 -16.75 -16.84
N GLY A 284 -6.46 -16.86 -17.52
CA GLY A 284 -6.64 -17.75 -18.66
C GLY A 284 -5.97 -17.24 -19.93
N ASN A 285 -6.28 -17.89 -21.08
CA ASN A 285 -5.71 -17.47 -22.35
C ASN A 285 -6.21 -16.07 -22.76
N PRO A 286 -5.35 -15.05 -22.85
CA PRO A 286 -5.77 -13.70 -23.20
C PRO A 286 -6.32 -13.58 -24.65
N ASN A 287 -5.97 -14.51 -25.57
CA ASN A 287 -6.49 -14.55 -26.93
C ASN A 287 -7.99 -14.89 -27.01
N ASP A 288 -8.58 -15.45 -25.94
CA ASP A 288 -10.01 -15.74 -25.90
C ASP A 288 -10.88 -14.49 -25.95
N GLY A 289 -10.29 -13.30 -25.67
CA GLY A 289 -10.97 -12.01 -25.80
C GLY A 289 -12.13 -11.81 -24.83
N LEU A 290 -12.08 -12.49 -23.66
CA LEU A 290 -13.13 -12.42 -22.65
C LEU A 290 -13.09 -11.13 -21.84
N TRP A 291 -11.98 -10.41 -21.87
CA TRP A 291 -11.75 -9.18 -21.11
C TRP A 291 -10.70 -8.29 -21.77
N HIS A 292 -10.79 -6.98 -21.52
CA HIS A 292 -9.81 -5.98 -21.96
C HIS A 292 -9.06 -5.37 -20.77
N ILE A 293 -9.80 -5.08 -19.69
CA ILE A 293 -9.28 -4.49 -18.46
C ILE A 293 -9.77 -5.31 -17.28
N TYR A 294 -8.88 -5.58 -16.35
CA TYR A 294 -9.19 -6.20 -15.06
C TYR A 294 -8.83 -5.27 -13.92
N THR A 295 -9.72 -5.10 -12.93
CA THR A 295 -9.43 -4.35 -11.72
C THR A 295 -8.67 -5.23 -10.73
N GLY A 296 -7.35 -5.22 -10.83
CA GLY A 296 -6.45 -5.99 -10.01
C GLY A 296 -6.23 -5.39 -8.64
N GLY A 297 -5.79 -6.22 -7.71
CA GLY A 297 -5.41 -5.80 -6.38
C GLY A 297 -4.44 -6.80 -5.76
N TRP A 298 -3.46 -6.27 -5.03
CA TRP A 298 -2.37 -7.04 -4.47
C TRP A 298 -2.14 -6.65 -3.02
N VAL A 299 -1.45 -7.51 -2.31
CA VAL A 299 -1.08 -7.28 -0.91
C VAL A 299 0.40 -7.56 -0.75
N THR A 300 1.11 -6.65 -0.14
CA THR A 300 2.45 -6.92 0.37
C THR A 300 2.32 -7.73 1.64
N THR A 301 2.62 -9.02 1.58
CA THR A 301 2.45 -9.97 2.70
C THR A 301 3.66 -10.05 3.62
N VAL A 302 4.79 -9.53 3.17
CA VAL A 302 6.05 -9.47 3.92
C VAL A 302 6.51 -8.02 3.87
N VAL A 303 7.22 -7.55 4.88
CA VAL A 303 7.88 -6.25 4.82
C VAL A 303 9.10 -6.40 3.91
N PRO A 304 8.98 -6.13 2.60
CA PRO A 304 10.10 -6.22 1.71
C PRO A 304 11.05 -5.06 2.02
N ARG A 305 12.34 -5.33 2.01
CA ARG A 305 13.35 -4.28 2.14
C ARG A 305 13.51 -3.49 0.85
N THR A 306 13.08 -4.09 -0.27
CA THR A 306 13.07 -3.49 -1.60
C THR A 306 11.85 -4.00 -2.38
N GLU A 307 11.40 -3.24 -3.36
CA GLU A 307 10.34 -3.63 -4.30
C GLU A 307 10.83 -3.55 -5.76
N GLU A 308 12.14 -3.68 -5.97
CA GLU A 308 12.76 -3.66 -7.31
C GLU A 308 12.37 -4.85 -8.16
N ASP A 309 12.05 -5.98 -7.53
CA ASP A 309 11.60 -7.21 -8.19
C ASP A 309 10.26 -6.98 -8.93
N ASN A 310 9.43 -6.06 -8.46
CA ASN A 310 8.12 -5.75 -9.05
C ASN A 310 8.19 -5.28 -10.52
N PHE A 311 9.33 -4.77 -10.99
CA PHE A 311 9.50 -4.42 -12.40
C PHE A 311 9.58 -5.63 -13.32
N ILE A 312 9.90 -6.80 -12.80
CA ILE A 312 9.79 -8.09 -13.51
C ILE A 312 8.48 -8.77 -13.16
N ASP A 313 8.14 -8.87 -11.86
CA ASP A 313 6.97 -9.60 -11.38
C ASP A 313 5.66 -9.17 -12.05
N PHE A 314 5.52 -7.89 -12.40
CA PHE A 314 4.30 -7.34 -12.97
C PHE A 314 4.35 -7.02 -14.46
N TYR A 315 5.54 -7.04 -15.10
CA TYR A 315 5.68 -6.52 -16.46
C TYR A 315 6.30 -7.50 -17.45
N ALA A 316 6.95 -8.58 -16.99
CA ALA A 316 7.69 -9.47 -17.85
C ALA A 316 7.23 -10.94 -17.70
N PRO A 317 7.44 -11.79 -18.72
CA PRO A 317 7.11 -13.22 -18.65
C PRO A 317 7.75 -13.93 -17.45
N ASP A 318 8.96 -13.52 -17.05
CA ASP A 318 9.68 -14.09 -15.91
C ASP A 318 9.03 -13.83 -14.56
N GLY A 319 8.11 -12.85 -14.47
CA GLY A 319 7.40 -12.54 -13.24
C GLY A 319 6.42 -13.64 -12.79
N TRP A 320 5.82 -14.34 -13.75
CA TRP A 320 4.97 -15.51 -13.50
C TRP A 320 5.08 -16.52 -14.64
N PRO A 321 6.18 -17.26 -14.72
CA PRO A 321 6.45 -18.19 -15.83
C PRO A 321 5.34 -19.21 -16.03
N GLY A 322 4.90 -19.38 -17.28
CA GLY A 322 3.83 -20.29 -17.67
C GLY A 322 2.41 -19.78 -17.38
N ASN A 323 2.26 -18.53 -16.96
CA ASN A 323 0.95 -17.89 -16.95
C ASN A 323 0.66 -17.27 -18.33
N PRO A 324 -0.47 -17.64 -18.99
CA PRO A 324 -0.75 -17.21 -20.37
C PRO A 324 -0.76 -15.70 -20.57
N LEU A 325 -1.15 -14.92 -19.56
CA LEU A 325 -1.13 -13.46 -19.64
C LEU A 325 0.30 -12.92 -19.61
N TRP A 326 1.16 -13.43 -18.70
CA TRP A 326 2.56 -13.01 -18.61
C TRP A 326 3.36 -13.45 -19.82
N ASP A 327 3.09 -14.66 -20.35
CA ASP A 327 3.72 -15.17 -21.57
C ASP A 327 3.37 -14.33 -22.81
N ALA A 328 2.27 -13.55 -22.74
CA ALA A 328 1.86 -12.62 -23.80
C ALA A 328 2.54 -11.23 -23.69
N TYR A 329 3.25 -10.94 -22.61
CA TYR A 329 3.96 -9.65 -22.47
C TYR A 329 5.19 -9.63 -23.38
N THR A 330 5.35 -8.48 -24.05
CA THR A 330 6.54 -8.18 -24.89
C THR A 330 7.15 -6.90 -24.36
N ASN A 331 8.41 -6.97 -23.97
CA ASN A 331 9.11 -5.85 -23.36
C ASN A 331 10.12 -5.19 -24.33
N ASP A 332 10.32 -3.89 -24.15
CA ASP A 332 11.47 -3.22 -24.73
C ASP A 332 12.77 -3.85 -24.17
N PRO A 333 13.75 -4.20 -25.01
CA PRO A 333 14.99 -4.83 -24.55
C PRO A 333 15.78 -4.04 -23.52
N VAL A 334 15.77 -2.70 -23.61
CA VAL A 334 16.49 -1.81 -22.67
C VAL A 334 15.81 -1.85 -21.31
N TYR A 335 14.47 -1.77 -21.29
CA TYR A 335 13.69 -1.94 -20.06
C TYR A 335 13.96 -3.30 -19.43
N TYR A 336 13.81 -4.38 -20.22
CA TYR A 336 13.91 -5.74 -19.72
C TYR A 336 15.30 -6.03 -19.12
N GLU A 337 16.40 -5.64 -19.82
CA GLU A 337 17.76 -5.80 -19.30
C GLU A 337 17.98 -5.06 -17.98
N ALA A 338 17.52 -3.82 -17.87
CA ALA A 338 17.65 -3.04 -16.65
C ALA A 338 16.81 -3.62 -15.50
N ALA A 339 15.59 -4.09 -15.79
CA ALA A 339 14.72 -4.72 -14.82
C ALA A 339 15.28 -6.05 -14.31
N MET A 340 15.88 -6.88 -15.20
CA MET A 340 16.54 -8.12 -14.82
C MET A 340 17.76 -7.89 -13.94
N LYS A 341 18.55 -6.84 -14.20
CA LYS A 341 19.68 -6.46 -13.33
C LYS A 341 19.20 -6.07 -11.92
N LEU A 342 18.08 -5.37 -11.82
CA LEU A 342 17.45 -5.08 -10.52
C LEU A 342 16.95 -6.36 -9.85
N TYR A 343 16.27 -7.21 -10.57
CA TYR A 343 15.69 -8.47 -10.09
C TYR A 343 16.76 -9.40 -9.50
N TYR A 344 17.90 -9.56 -10.18
CA TYR A 344 19.03 -10.35 -9.70
C TYR A 344 20.02 -9.59 -8.83
N ARG A 345 19.76 -8.27 -8.58
CA ARG A 345 20.64 -7.39 -7.79
C ARG A 345 22.05 -7.31 -8.34
N GLU A 346 22.16 -7.26 -9.67
CA GLU A 346 23.42 -7.16 -10.42
C GLU A 346 23.93 -5.69 -10.45
N TYR A 347 24.08 -5.10 -9.28
CA TYR A 347 24.66 -3.79 -9.07
C TYR A 347 25.53 -3.82 -7.81
N THR A 348 26.58 -3.02 -7.77
CA THR A 348 27.53 -2.98 -6.65
C THR A 348 27.47 -1.68 -5.86
N THR A 349 26.92 -0.63 -6.45
CA THR A 349 26.80 0.69 -5.83
C THR A 349 25.35 1.19 -5.85
N LEU A 350 25.05 2.17 -4.98
CA LEU A 350 23.75 2.83 -4.99
C LEU A 350 23.56 3.72 -6.25
N GLU A 351 24.63 4.21 -6.82
CA GLU A 351 24.65 4.93 -8.10
C GLU A 351 24.19 4.02 -9.23
N GLU A 352 24.82 2.87 -9.41
CA GLU A 352 24.41 1.87 -10.41
C GLU A 352 22.93 1.47 -10.23
N ARG A 353 22.50 1.23 -9.00
CA ARG A 353 21.10 0.93 -8.72
C ARG A 353 20.19 2.09 -9.13
N ARG A 354 20.57 3.33 -8.86
CA ARG A 354 19.81 4.51 -9.26
C ARG A 354 19.71 4.65 -10.78
N GLU A 355 20.79 4.38 -11.51
CA GLU A 355 20.78 4.41 -12.98
C GLU A 355 19.82 3.37 -13.56
N LEU A 356 19.74 2.18 -12.96
CA LEU A 356 18.77 1.16 -13.33
C LEU A 356 17.33 1.64 -13.04
N PHE A 357 17.07 2.23 -11.86
CA PHE A 357 15.76 2.82 -11.56
C PHE A 357 15.38 3.94 -12.52
N ALA A 358 16.32 4.79 -12.92
CA ALA A 358 16.10 5.86 -13.91
C ALA A 358 15.71 5.30 -15.30
N GLN A 359 16.03 4.05 -15.61
CA GLN A 359 15.64 3.35 -16.84
C GLN A 359 14.31 2.61 -16.69
N VAL A 360 14.13 1.83 -15.62
CA VAL A 360 12.94 0.98 -15.48
C VAL A 360 11.68 1.77 -15.10
N MET A 361 11.81 2.89 -14.38
CA MET A 361 10.65 3.71 -14.03
C MET A 361 9.92 4.24 -15.27
N PRO A 362 10.57 4.99 -16.21
CA PRO A 362 9.91 5.38 -17.44
C PRO A 362 9.54 4.19 -18.33
N GLY A 363 10.38 3.15 -18.41
CA GLY A 363 10.10 1.96 -19.18
C GLY A 363 8.78 1.29 -18.75
N SER A 364 8.57 1.09 -17.47
CA SER A 364 7.33 0.52 -16.95
C SER A 364 6.07 1.36 -17.27
N LEU A 365 6.21 2.68 -17.33
CA LEU A 365 5.13 3.60 -17.70
C LEU A 365 4.85 3.60 -19.21
N LEU A 366 5.88 3.46 -20.04
CA LEU A 366 5.72 3.30 -21.50
C LEU A 366 5.11 1.94 -21.87
N GLU A 367 5.50 0.88 -21.18
CA GLU A 367 4.90 -0.46 -21.34
C GLU A 367 3.46 -0.51 -20.84
N SER A 368 3.21 0.07 -19.70
CA SER A 368 1.91 0.13 -19.01
C SER A 368 1.11 -1.17 -19.10
N GLN A 369 1.76 -2.33 -18.93
CA GLN A 369 1.03 -3.59 -18.79
C GLN A 369 0.05 -3.51 -17.62
N ARG A 370 0.38 -2.65 -16.66
CA ARG A 370 -0.46 -2.27 -15.53
C ARG A 370 -0.43 -0.76 -15.31
N VAL A 371 -1.58 -0.22 -14.95
CA VAL A 371 -1.71 1.15 -14.47
C VAL A 371 -2.09 1.11 -13.01
N TRP A 372 -1.16 1.48 -12.15
CA TRP A 372 -1.38 1.56 -10.71
C TRP A 372 -2.33 2.71 -10.40
N THR A 373 -3.29 2.47 -9.53
CA THR A 373 -4.31 3.45 -9.18
C THR A 373 -4.14 3.99 -7.78
N SER A 374 -4.03 3.11 -6.80
CA SER A 374 -4.00 3.51 -5.40
C SER A 374 -3.20 2.56 -4.51
N ASN A 375 -2.58 3.10 -3.46
CA ASN A 375 -2.03 2.37 -2.34
C ASN A 375 -2.94 2.56 -1.14
N ARG A 376 -3.54 1.48 -0.65
CA ARG A 376 -4.57 1.50 0.38
C ARG A 376 -3.97 1.65 1.76
N ALA A 377 -4.61 2.49 2.56
CA ALA A 377 -4.42 2.49 4.01
C ALA A 377 -5.45 1.55 4.65
N SER A 378 -4.99 0.78 5.60
CA SER A 378 -5.84 0.02 6.51
C SER A 378 -5.40 0.28 7.95
N PHE A 379 -6.23 -0.10 8.92
CA PHE A 379 -5.92 0.15 10.32
C PHE A 379 -6.45 -0.96 11.22
N THR A 380 -5.78 -1.12 12.35
CA THR A 380 -6.15 -2.02 13.44
C THR A 380 -6.41 -1.17 14.67
N PRO A 381 -7.64 -1.10 15.20
CA PRO A 381 -7.96 -0.31 16.40
C PRO A 381 -7.55 -1.03 17.69
N TYR A 382 -7.12 -0.26 18.69
CA TYR A 382 -6.82 -0.73 20.04
C TYR A 382 -7.08 0.36 21.08
N LEU A 383 -7.40 -0.02 22.31
CA LEU A 383 -7.61 0.94 23.39
C LEU A 383 -6.32 1.67 23.75
N LYS A 384 -6.41 2.96 24.11
CA LYS A 384 -5.26 3.75 24.60
C LYS A 384 -4.60 3.18 25.85
N THR A 385 -5.30 2.30 26.59
CA THR A 385 -4.75 1.55 27.74
C THR A 385 -3.82 0.40 27.34
N VAL A 386 -3.76 0.06 26.05
CA VAL A 386 -2.88 -0.98 25.49
C VAL A 386 -1.68 -0.30 24.86
N SER A 387 -0.49 -0.70 25.28
CA SER A 387 0.75 -0.33 24.61
C SER A 387 1.08 -1.38 23.56
N VAL A 388 1.20 -0.95 22.30
CA VAL A 388 1.69 -1.78 21.20
C VAL A 388 3.04 -1.24 20.74
N THR A 389 3.99 -2.14 20.51
CA THR A 389 5.26 -1.75 19.89
C THR A 389 5.01 -1.51 18.41
N GLY A 390 5.11 -0.26 17.96
CA GLY A 390 5.09 0.06 16.54
C GLY A 390 6.35 -0.48 15.84
N GLY A 391 6.22 -0.82 14.56
CA GLY A 391 7.39 -1.07 13.71
C GLY A 391 7.64 -2.52 13.31
N LEU A 392 6.65 -3.37 13.37
CA LEU A 392 6.68 -4.69 12.74
C LEU A 392 5.68 -4.81 11.58
N ALA A 393 5.30 -3.67 10.98
CA ALA A 393 4.53 -3.63 9.73
C ALA A 393 5.47 -3.38 8.57
#